data_be9554983785a4f9c7cba254685d8dc9
#
_entry.id   be9554983785a4f9c7cba254685d8dc9
#
_cell.length_a   1.000
_cell.length_b   1.000
_cell.length_c   1.000
_cell.angle_alpha   90.00
_cell.angle_beta   90.00
_cell.angle_gamma   90.00
#
_symmetry.space_group_name_H-M   'P 1'
#
loop_
_entity.id
_entity.type
_entity.pdbx_description
1 polymer ?
#
loop_
_entity_poly.entity_id
_entity_poly.type
_entity_poly.pdbx_seq_one_letter_code
_entity_poly.pdbx_strand_id
1 'polypeptide(L)'
;MLDHRAIQIHTDGSCYKNPGGISGCAAYVRYPDVGLPEEQIVDFGCDESSNNRMELMACVKALDWTLENAPWPYANRVYIVTDSQYVANCHTSARYWKKSGWRNKSGEPTANEDLWGKILKSLDKLSKLGVRVDFVYQKGKKTDIGKKVDEAAKIAAQRGGIDEDSGFKPGSFSRSMVRDGTAAQRFPASGQVVVIRPYVKKLRKKREERISFNVFDEVTQSYEGKFFAYAEPSLAAALHRGNGYRVRFNSDPQFPQILETLEDVPLPKPTRKKKMPAKP
;
A
#
# COMPACT_ATOMS: atom_id res chain seq x y z
N MET A 1 -16.18 26.32 -2.36
CA MET A 1 -17.15 25.34 -2.90
C MET A 1 -16.62 24.85 -4.22
N LEU A 2 -16.57 23.53 -4.48
CA LEU A 2 -16.13 23.00 -5.78
C LEU A 2 -17.19 23.35 -6.83
N ASP A 3 -16.72 23.65 -8.05
CA ASP A 3 -17.61 23.86 -9.18
C ASP A 3 -18.34 22.55 -9.52
N HIS A 4 -19.66 22.55 -9.43
CA HIS A 4 -20.50 21.39 -9.70
C HIS A 4 -20.52 20.97 -11.19
N ARG A 5 -20.02 21.84 -12.08
CA ARG A 5 -19.88 21.57 -13.52
C ARG A 5 -18.55 20.90 -13.86
N ALA A 6 -17.63 20.81 -12.91
CA ALA A 6 -16.34 20.17 -13.11
C ALA A 6 -16.42 18.67 -12.77
N ILE A 7 -15.61 17.88 -13.45
CA ILE A 7 -15.39 16.48 -13.06
C ILE A 7 -14.62 16.48 -11.74
N GLN A 8 -15.05 15.66 -10.80
CA GLN A 8 -14.40 15.49 -9.51
C GLN A 8 -13.88 14.07 -9.40
N ILE A 9 -12.58 13.91 -9.17
CA ILE A 9 -11.96 12.60 -9.00
C ILE A 9 -11.37 12.54 -7.60
N HIS A 10 -12.02 11.75 -6.74
CA HIS A 10 -11.58 11.54 -5.37
C HIS A 10 -10.55 10.42 -5.35
N THR A 11 -9.41 10.66 -4.70
CA THR A 11 -8.28 9.73 -4.68
C THR A 11 -7.95 9.32 -3.25
N ASP A 12 -7.59 8.05 -3.06
CA ASP A 12 -7.11 7.52 -1.79
C ASP A 12 -6.07 6.42 -2.01
N GLY A 13 -5.14 6.30 -1.07
CA GLY A 13 -4.11 5.29 -1.03
C GLY A 13 -4.16 4.47 0.26
N SER A 14 -3.88 3.19 0.16
CA SER A 14 -3.85 2.28 1.30
C SER A 14 -2.59 1.42 1.30
N CYS A 15 -1.91 1.35 2.44
CA CYS A 15 -0.77 0.47 2.63
C CYS A 15 -0.90 -0.22 3.99
N TYR A 16 -1.07 -1.54 3.99
CA TYR A 16 -1.33 -2.29 5.21
C TYR A 16 -0.14 -2.38 6.15
N LYS A 17 1.05 -2.27 5.63
CA LYS A 17 2.29 -2.22 6.40
C LYS A 17 3.17 -1.16 5.77
N ASN A 18 2.97 0.05 6.20
CA ASN A 18 3.65 1.21 5.65
C ASN A 18 5.01 1.45 6.33
N PRO A 19 6.12 1.46 5.59
CA PRO A 19 6.27 1.08 4.19
C PRO A 19 6.50 -0.42 3.99
N GLY A 20 6.31 -0.91 2.77
CA GLY A 20 6.73 -2.24 2.34
C GLY A 20 5.70 -3.35 2.54
N GLY A 21 4.40 -3.04 2.61
CA GLY A 21 3.34 -4.03 2.65
C GLY A 21 2.42 -3.97 1.45
N ILE A 22 1.48 -4.92 1.39
CA ILE A 22 0.45 -4.91 0.36
C ILE A 22 -0.23 -3.56 0.33
N SER A 23 -0.36 -3.02 -0.83
CA SER A 23 -0.74 -1.64 -1.03
C SER A 23 -1.71 -1.52 -2.20
N GLY A 24 -2.58 -0.55 -2.14
CA GLY A 24 -3.51 -0.27 -3.21
C GLY A 24 -3.95 1.19 -3.21
N CYS A 25 -4.48 1.62 -4.32
CA CYS A 25 -5.05 2.94 -4.44
C CYS A 25 -6.30 2.89 -5.31
N ALA A 26 -7.13 3.91 -5.18
CA ALA A 26 -8.31 4.07 -6.00
C ALA A 26 -8.54 5.53 -6.37
N ALA A 27 -9.15 5.73 -7.53
CA ALA A 27 -9.69 7.00 -8.00
C ALA A 27 -11.17 6.82 -8.30
N TYR A 28 -12.01 7.58 -7.62
CA TYR A 28 -13.45 7.55 -7.77
C TYR A 28 -13.89 8.77 -8.57
N VAL A 29 -14.36 8.53 -9.77
CA VAL A 29 -14.78 9.58 -10.70
C VAL A 29 -16.24 9.92 -10.45
N ARG A 30 -16.49 11.19 -10.19
CA ARG A 30 -17.82 11.77 -10.12
C ARG A 30 -18.00 12.74 -11.28
N TYR A 31 -18.97 12.46 -12.12
CA TYR A 31 -19.34 13.34 -13.20
C TYR A 31 -20.08 14.58 -12.68
N PRO A 32 -20.04 15.69 -13.43
CA PRO A 32 -20.86 16.86 -13.11
C PRO A 32 -22.34 16.49 -13.24
N ASP A 33 -23.19 17.27 -12.57
CA ASP A 33 -24.63 17.09 -12.56
C ASP A 33 -25.29 17.55 -13.90
N VAL A 34 -25.00 16.82 -14.96
CA VAL A 34 -25.45 17.11 -16.35
C VAL A 34 -26.10 15.89 -17.01
N GLY A 35 -26.67 14.98 -16.23
CA GLY A 35 -27.34 13.78 -16.74
C GLY A 35 -26.40 12.74 -17.35
N LEU A 36 -25.18 12.68 -16.89
CA LEU A 36 -24.17 11.71 -17.33
C LEU A 36 -24.26 10.40 -16.59
N PRO A 37 -23.69 9.32 -17.18
CA PRO A 37 -23.73 8.01 -16.60
C PRO A 37 -22.98 7.91 -15.27
N GLU A 38 -23.19 6.79 -14.62
CA GLU A 38 -22.74 6.44 -13.28
C GLU A 38 -21.24 6.67 -13.00
N GLU A 39 -20.97 6.85 -11.74
CA GLU A 39 -19.64 6.98 -11.13
C GLU A 39 -18.73 5.79 -11.48
N GLN A 40 -17.47 6.05 -11.80
CA GLN A 40 -16.48 5.03 -12.12
C GLN A 40 -15.40 4.94 -11.05
N ILE A 41 -14.92 3.73 -10.78
CA ILE A 41 -13.78 3.48 -9.92
C ILE A 41 -12.65 2.91 -10.75
N VAL A 42 -11.49 3.56 -10.66
CA VAL A 42 -10.22 3.05 -11.21
C VAL A 42 -9.31 2.72 -10.03
N ASP A 43 -8.81 1.51 -9.99
CA ASP A 43 -7.97 1.06 -8.90
C ASP A 43 -6.64 0.44 -9.35
N PHE A 44 -5.73 0.24 -8.40
CA PHE A 44 -4.42 -0.38 -8.59
C PHE A 44 -4.02 -1.05 -7.29
N GLY A 45 -3.48 -2.26 -7.36
CA GLY A 45 -2.98 -3.00 -6.21
C GLY A 45 -1.59 -3.57 -6.47
N CYS A 46 -0.70 -3.51 -5.49
CA CYS A 46 0.64 -4.07 -5.56
C CYS A 46 1.08 -4.69 -4.22
N ASP A 47 2.08 -5.58 -4.28
CA ASP A 47 2.53 -6.33 -3.13
C ASP A 47 3.35 -5.50 -2.15
N GLU A 48 4.15 -4.58 -2.67
CA GLU A 48 5.03 -3.73 -1.85
C GLU A 48 4.99 -2.28 -2.31
N SER A 49 4.68 -1.37 -1.40
CA SER A 49 4.78 0.07 -1.61
C SER A 49 4.75 0.84 -0.28
N SER A 50 4.44 2.12 -0.35
CA SER A 50 4.19 2.97 0.81
C SER A 50 2.91 3.77 0.66
N ASN A 51 2.34 4.23 1.79
CA ASN A 51 1.12 5.03 1.76
C ASN A 51 1.28 6.26 0.86
N ASN A 52 2.38 7.01 0.99
CA ASN A 52 2.61 8.19 0.16
C ASN A 52 2.69 7.87 -1.33
N ARG A 53 3.26 6.71 -1.70
CA ARG A 53 3.29 6.28 -3.10
C ARG A 53 1.90 5.90 -3.60
N MET A 54 1.09 5.24 -2.79
CA MET A 54 -0.28 4.89 -3.17
C MET A 54 -1.17 6.12 -3.34
N GLU A 55 -1.01 7.13 -2.50
CA GLU A 55 -1.67 8.43 -2.66
C GLU A 55 -1.29 9.12 -3.99
N LEU A 56 0.00 9.09 -4.35
CA LEU A 56 0.46 9.59 -5.64
C LEU A 56 0.00 8.72 -6.81
N MET A 57 0.02 7.39 -6.65
CA MET A 57 -0.45 6.46 -7.67
C MET A 57 -1.95 6.65 -7.95
N ALA A 58 -2.77 6.91 -6.92
CA ALA A 58 -4.17 7.28 -7.09
C ALA A 58 -4.32 8.52 -7.98
N CYS A 59 -3.47 9.54 -7.76
CA CYS A 59 -3.46 10.73 -8.62
C CYS A 59 -3.01 10.42 -10.05
N VAL A 60 -2.01 9.53 -10.23
CA VAL A 60 -1.59 9.08 -11.57
C VAL A 60 -2.75 8.40 -12.29
N LYS A 61 -3.43 7.45 -11.63
CA LYS A 61 -4.59 6.75 -12.20
C LYS A 61 -5.74 7.70 -12.54
N ALA A 62 -6.01 8.69 -11.68
CA ALA A 62 -6.99 9.73 -11.94
C ALA A 62 -6.65 10.55 -13.20
N LEU A 63 -5.38 10.92 -13.36
CA LEU A 63 -4.92 11.69 -14.52
C LEU A 63 -4.87 10.84 -15.80
N ASP A 64 -4.51 9.57 -15.71
CA ASP A 64 -4.53 8.64 -16.85
C ASP A 64 -5.97 8.45 -17.33
N TRP A 65 -6.92 8.18 -16.43
CA TRP A 65 -8.34 8.16 -16.76
C TRP A 65 -8.81 9.46 -17.42
N THR A 66 -8.36 10.61 -16.88
CA THR A 66 -8.68 11.92 -17.43
C THR A 66 -8.19 12.06 -18.89
N LEU A 67 -6.96 11.60 -19.18
CA LEU A 67 -6.39 11.64 -20.52
C LEU A 67 -7.09 10.72 -21.52
N GLU A 68 -7.58 9.58 -21.05
CA GLU A 68 -8.31 8.60 -21.88
C GLU A 68 -9.71 9.10 -22.25
N ASN A 69 -10.32 9.93 -21.40
CA ASN A 69 -11.71 10.36 -21.56
C ASN A 69 -11.87 11.83 -21.99
N ALA A 70 -10.84 12.66 -21.86
CA ALA A 70 -10.87 14.08 -22.30
C ALA A 70 -10.58 14.21 -23.82
N PRO A 71 -11.04 15.34 -24.46
CA PRO A 71 -11.84 16.42 -23.90
C PRO A 71 -13.35 16.12 -23.88
N TRP A 72 -14.07 16.84 -23.00
CA TRP A 72 -15.53 16.75 -22.91
C TRP A 72 -16.19 18.03 -23.42
N PRO A 73 -17.35 17.94 -24.07
CA PRO A 73 -18.07 19.12 -24.54
C PRO A 73 -18.70 19.96 -23.42
N TYR A 74 -18.82 19.36 -22.22
CA TYR A 74 -19.51 19.95 -21.06
C TYR A 74 -18.59 20.32 -19.90
N ALA A 75 -17.33 19.87 -19.91
CA ALA A 75 -16.39 20.14 -18.85
C ALA A 75 -14.97 20.31 -19.38
N ASN A 76 -14.31 21.39 -18.97
CA ASN A 76 -12.89 21.64 -19.24
C ASN A 76 -12.06 21.74 -17.95
N ARG A 77 -12.66 21.33 -16.81
CA ARG A 77 -12.04 21.40 -15.50
C ARG A 77 -12.22 20.09 -14.73
N VAL A 78 -11.15 19.65 -14.10
CA VAL A 78 -11.10 18.48 -13.27
C VAL A 78 -10.55 18.84 -11.90
N TYR A 79 -11.18 18.38 -10.84
CA TYR A 79 -10.65 18.45 -9.49
C TYR A 79 -10.14 17.08 -9.08
N ILE A 80 -8.85 16.97 -8.73
CA ILE A 80 -8.30 15.83 -8.00
C ILE A 80 -8.48 16.13 -6.51
N VAL A 81 -9.43 15.45 -5.89
CA VAL A 81 -9.77 15.62 -4.48
C VAL A 81 -9.07 14.54 -3.67
N THR A 82 -8.19 14.95 -2.76
CA THR A 82 -7.37 14.03 -1.94
C THR A 82 -7.43 14.43 -0.47
N ASP A 83 -7.34 13.45 0.42
CA ASP A 83 -7.14 13.68 1.86
C ASP A 83 -5.67 13.54 2.29
N SER A 84 -4.78 13.29 1.33
CA SER A 84 -3.35 13.26 1.55
C SER A 84 -2.77 14.66 1.69
N GLN A 85 -2.33 15.02 2.89
CA GLN A 85 -1.57 16.24 3.11
C GLN A 85 -0.27 16.27 2.32
N TYR A 86 0.33 15.09 2.08
CA TYR A 86 1.54 14.98 1.27
C TYR A 86 1.29 15.43 -0.17
N VAL A 87 0.25 14.93 -0.82
CA VAL A 87 -0.13 15.36 -2.18
C VAL A 87 -0.48 16.85 -2.19
N ALA A 88 -1.37 17.26 -1.29
CA ALA A 88 -1.86 18.64 -1.23
C ALA A 88 -0.76 19.68 -1.02
N ASN A 89 0.23 19.37 -0.18
CA ASN A 89 1.32 20.30 0.11
C ASN A 89 2.44 20.28 -0.94
N CYS A 90 2.63 19.15 -1.63
CA CYS A 90 3.77 18.94 -2.51
C CYS A 90 3.49 19.18 -4.00
N HIS A 91 2.22 19.12 -4.46
CA HIS A 91 1.89 19.23 -5.88
C HIS A 91 2.38 20.54 -6.52
N THR A 92 2.32 21.64 -5.81
CA THR A 92 2.80 22.95 -6.30
C THR A 92 4.33 23.01 -6.40
N SER A 93 5.03 22.27 -5.54
CA SER A 93 6.51 22.21 -5.51
C SER A 93 7.10 21.26 -6.56
N ALA A 94 6.32 20.34 -7.09
CA ALA A 94 6.81 19.29 -7.99
C ALA A 94 7.46 19.85 -9.27
N ARG A 95 6.92 20.94 -9.84
CA ARG A 95 7.52 21.61 -11.01
C ARG A 95 8.90 22.21 -10.69
N TYR A 96 9.05 22.76 -9.50
CA TYR A 96 10.34 23.28 -9.02
C TYR A 96 11.35 22.14 -8.85
N TRP A 97 10.96 21.06 -8.19
CA TRP A 97 11.83 19.89 -8.00
C TRP A 97 12.31 19.30 -9.33
N LYS A 98 11.42 19.17 -10.31
CA LYS A 98 11.80 18.72 -11.66
C LYS A 98 12.86 19.63 -12.30
N LYS A 99 12.69 20.97 -12.18
CA LYS A 99 13.65 21.96 -12.70
C LYS A 99 15.01 21.90 -11.97
N SER A 100 14.99 21.54 -10.67
CA SER A 100 16.19 21.41 -9.81
C SER A 100 16.82 20.03 -9.87
N GLY A 101 16.49 19.18 -10.87
CA GLY A 101 16.98 17.81 -10.96
C GLY A 101 16.51 16.91 -9.81
N TRP A 102 15.25 17.07 -9.40
CA TRP A 102 14.59 16.32 -8.32
C TRP A 102 15.27 16.50 -6.96
N ARG A 103 15.66 17.76 -6.69
CA ARG A 103 16.22 18.16 -5.39
C ARG A 103 15.33 19.19 -4.71
N ASN A 104 15.22 19.08 -3.38
CA ASN A 104 14.52 20.06 -2.56
C ASN A 104 15.39 21.32 -2.35
N LYS A 105 14.86 22.30 -1.59
CA LYS A 105 15.60 23.56 -1.29
C LYS A 105 16.90 23.35 -0.52
N SER A 106 16.99 22.24 0.21
CA SER A 106 18.22 21.87 0.99
C SER A 106 19.20 21.03 0.16
N GLY A 107 18.95 20.80 -1.13
CA GLY A 107 19.79 19.98 -2.00
C GLY A 107 19.59 18.48 -1.89
N GLU A 108 18.71 18.00 -1.01
CA GLU A 108 18.41 16.60 -0.81
C GLU A 108 17.53 16.04 -1.94
N PRO A 109 17.69 14.76 -2.33
CA PRO A 109 16.82 14.11 -3.30
C PRO A 109 15.34 14.15 -2.90
N THR A 110 14.47 14.45 -3.85
CA THR A 110 13.03 14.43 -3.64
C THR A 110 12.50 13.00 -3.69
N ALA A 111 11.72 12.62 -2.68
CA ALA A 111 11.06 11.32 -2.67
C ALA A 111 10.00 11.19 -3.77
N ASN A 112 9.86 9.97 -4.33
CA ASN A 112 8.82 9.61 -5.31
C ASN A 112 8.88 10.45 -6.60
N GLU A 113 10.08 10.79 -7.06
CA GLU A 113 10.31 11.60 -8.26
C GLU A 113 9.69 10.99 -9.52
N ASP A 114 9.65 9.66 -9.61
CA ASP A 114 9.06 8.89 -10.68
C ASP A 114 7.54 9.17 -10.81
N LEU A 115 6.82 9.14 -9.70
CA LEU A 115 5.37 9.40 -9.68
C LEU A 115 5.06 10.88 -9.89
N TRP A 116 5.82 11.78 -9.28
CA TRP A 116 5.71 13.21 -9.55
C TRP A 116 5.99 13.54 -11.02
N GLY A 117 6.97 12.85 -11.64
CA GLY A 117 7.27 12.98 -13.06
C GLY A 117 6.11 12.56 -13.96
N LYS A 118 5.44 11.45 -13.64
CA LYS A 118 4.22 10.99 -14.34
C LYS A 118 3.09 12.01 -14.19
N ILE A 119 2.80 12.47 -12.97
CA ILE A 119 1.78 13.50 -12.70
C ILE A 119 2.03 14.75 -13.54
N LEU A 120 3.25 15.30 -13.50
CA LEU A 120 3.57 16.52 -14.28
C LEU A 120 3.41 16.31 -15.78
N LYS A 121 3.83 15.16 -16.31
CA LYS A 121 3.67 14.82 -17.73
C LYS A 121 2.19 14.77 -18.13
N SER A 122 1.35 14.17 -17.32
CA SER A 122 -0.10 14.09 -17.57
C SER A 122 -0.77 15.47 -17.48
N LEU A 123 -0.39 16.29 -16.50
CA LEU A 123 -0.87 17.69 -16.40
C LEU A 123 -0.49 18.53 -17.63
N ASP A 124 0.74 18.38 -18.14
CA ASP A 124 1.20 19.11 -19.33
C ASP A 124 0.43 18.66 -20.59
N LYS A 125 0.09 17.37 -20.72
CA LYS A 125 -0.75 16.86 -21.81
C LYS A 125 -2.18 17.40 -21.73
N LEU A 126 -2.80 17.35 -20.53
CA LEU A 126 -4.16 17.83 -20.31
C LEU A 126 -4.29 19.34 -20.57
N SER A 127 -3.28 20.09 -20.16
CA SER A 127 -3.21 21.53 -20.47
C SER A 127 -3.22 21.83 -21.97
N LYS A 128 -2.54 20.99 -22.77
CA LYS A 128 -2.55 21.11 -24.25
C LYS A 128 -3.92 20.76 -24.86
N LEU A 129 -4.70 19.91 -24.17
CA LEU A 129 -6.08 19.59 -24.55
C LEU A 129 -7.10 20.63 -24.04
N GLY A 130 -6.64 21.73 -23.41
CA GLY A 130 -7.51 22.74 -22.84
C GLY A 130 -8.19 22.33 -21.53
N VAL A 131 -7.78 21.21 -20.92
CA VAL A 131 -8.33 20.73 -19.65
C VAL A 131 -7.49 21.26 -18.48
N ARG A 132 -8.15 22.00 -17.58
CA ARG A 132 -7.54 22.48 -16.34
C ARG A 132 -7.71 21.44 -15.23
N VAL A 133 -6.62 21.13 -14.54
CA VAL A 133 -6.63 20.24 -13.36
C VAL A 133 -6.20 21.02 -12.13
N ASP A 134 -7.02 20.96 -11.09
CA ASP A 134 -6.74 21.57 -9.78
C ASP A 134 -6.73 20.46 -8.69
N PHE A 135 -5.75 20.51 -7.79
CA PHE A 135 -5.69 19.63 -6.63
C PHE A 135 -6.40 20.29 -5.45
N VAL A 136 -7.28 19.54 -4.80
CA VAL A 136 -8.10 20.02 -3.68
C VAL A 136 -7.92 19.10 -2.48
N TYR A 137 -7.46 19.66 -1.36
CA TYR A 137 -7.42 18.96 -0.10
C TYR A 137 -8.81 18.89 0.53
N GLN A 138 -9.27 17.69 0.83
CA GLN A 138 -10.50 17.47 1.58
C GLN A 138 -10.22 16.43 2.67
N LYS A 139 -10.41 16.83 3.94
CA LYS A 139 -10.19 15.91 5.06
C LYS A 139 -11.06 14.66 4.91
N GLY A 140 -10.42 13.50 4.79
CA GLY A 140 -11.01 12.23 4.43
C GLY A 140 -12.06 11.69 5.40
N LYS A 141 -12.83 10.70 4.93
CA LYS A 141 -13.78 9.86 5.71
C LYS A 141 -15.01 10.58 6.29
N LYS A 142 -15.17 11.88 6.04
CA LYS A 142 -16.37 12.63 6.47
C LYS A 142 -17.49 12.60 5.43
N THR A 143 -17.20 12.29 4.18
CA THR A 143 -18.17 12.19 3.08
C THR A 143 -18.38 10.75 2.68
N ASP A 144 -19.53 10.43 2.12
CA ASP A 144 -19.81 9.07 1.64
C ASP A 144 -18.90 8.68 0.46
N ILE A 145 -18.53 9.65 -0.38
CA ILE A 145 -17.55 9.42 -1.46
C ILE A 145 -16.17 9.12 -0.88
N GLY A 146 -15.73 9.87 0.14
CA GLY A 146 -14.47 9.59 0.82
C GLY A 146 -14.41 8.19 1.46
N LYS A 147 -15.55 7.68 1.93
CA LYS A 147 -15.64 6.28 2.43
C LYS A 147 -15.57 5.27 1.27
N LYS A 148 -16.25 5.55 0.16
CA LYS A 148 -16.25 4.67 -1.02
C LYS A 148 -14.84 4.52 -1.61
N VAL A 149 -14.10 5.60 -1.78
CA VAL A 149 -12.73 5.55 -2.33
C VAL A 149 -11.76 4.88 -1.36
N ASP A 150 -11.86 5.13 -0.04
CA ASP A 150 -11.07 4.45 1.01
C ASP A 150 -11.31 2.92 0.97
N GLU A 151 -12.56 2.50 0.83
CA GLU A 151 -12.90 1.07 0.72
C GLU A 151 -12.36 0.46 -0.58
N ALA A 152 -12.48 1.15 -1.71
CA ALA A 152 -11.95 0.70 -2.99
C ALA A 152 -10.42 0.55 -2.95
N ALA A 153 -9.69 1.51 -2.37
CA ALA A 153 -8.23 1.43 -2.19
C ALA A 153 -7.83 0.24 -1.30
N LYS A 154 -8.62 -0.07 -0.27
CA LYS A 154 -8.38 -1.24 0.59
C LYS A 154 -8.66 -2.55 -0.13
N ILE A 155 -9.73 -2.63 -0.92
CA ILE A 155 -10.06 -3.79 -1.76
C ILE A 155 -8.93 -4.02 -2.76
N ALA A 156 -8.45 -2.97 -3.42
CA ALA A 156 -7.33 -3.04 -4.35
C ALA A 156 -6.06 -3.58 -3.67
N ALA A 157 -5.74 -3.09 -2.46
CA ALA A 157 -4.62 -3.59 -1.68
C ALA A 157 -4.78 -5.06 -1.28
N GLN A 158 -6.01 -5.54 -1.04
CA GLN A 158 -6.28 -6.93 -0.65
C GLN A 158 -6.19 -7.90 -1.81
N ARG A 159 -6.54 -7.47 -3.03
CA ARG A 159 -6.45 -8.31 -4.23
C ARG A 159 -5.00 -8.70 -4.54
N GLY A 160 -4.02 -7.96 -4.01
CA GLY A 160 -2.62 -8.17 -4.31
C GLY A 160 -2.22 -7.66 -5.69
N GLY A 161 -0.92 -7.73 -6.01
CA GLY A 161 -0.42 -7.12 -7.21
C GLY A 161 -0.56 -7.98 -8.44
N ILE A 162 -1.36 -7.51 -9.38
CA ILE A 162 -1.17 -7.83 -10.79
C ILE A 162 0.00 -6.98 -11.31
N ASP A 163 0.28 -5.84 -10.65
CA ASP A 163 1.27 -4.85 -11.02
C ASP A 163 2.33 -4.64 -9.92
N GLU A 164 3.54 -4.31 -10.33
CA GLU A 164 4.63 -3.91 -9.43
C GLU A 164 4.72 -2.40 -9.34
N ASP A 165 4.92 -1.88 -8.11
CA ASP A 165 5.38 -0.51 -7.94
C ASP A 165 6.90 -0.45 -8.16
N SER A 166 7.33 -0.47 -9.41
CA SER A 166 8.73 -0.53 -9.83
C SER A 166 9.60 0.62 -9.31
N GLY A 167 8.98 1.72 -8.89
CA GLY A 167 9.68 2.85 -8.27
C GLY A 167 9.81 2.74 -6.75
N PHE A 168 9.18 1.76 -6.13
CA PHE A 168 9.34 1.52 -4.70
C PHE A 168 10.71 0.91 -4.40
N LYS A 169 11.45 1.57 -3.52
CA LYS A 169 12.77 1.09 -3.08
C LYS A 169 12.70 0.71 -1.60
N PRO A 170 12.61 -0.59 -1.27
CA PRO A 170 12.68 -1.05 0.10
C PRO A 170 14.01 -0.57 0.71
N GLY A 171 13.95 0.18 1.82
CA GLY A 171 15.14 0.68 2.51
C GLY A 171 15.56 2.13 2.23
N SER A 172 14.90 2.85 1.32
CA SER A 172 15.12 4.29 1.11
C SER A 172 14.50 5.18 2.20
N PHE A 173 13.83 4.58 3.18
CA PHE A 173 13.21 5.30 4.30
C PHE A 173 14.20 5.47 5.45
N SER A 174 14.31 6.69 5.97
CA SER A 174 15.20 6.99 7.09
C SER A 174 14.91 6.06 8.27
N ARG A 175 15.98 5.61 8.95
CA ARG A 175 15.93 4.68 10.09
C ARG A 175 15.01 5.11 11.25
N SER A 176 14.52 6.33 11.27
CA SER A 176 13.62 6.83 12.31
C SER A 176 12.19 6.28 12.23
N MET A 177 11.77 5.71 11.08
CA MET A 177 10.45 5.07 10.93
C MET A 177 10.48 3.54 10.99
N VAL A 178 11.65 2.92 10.97
CA VAL A 178 11.83 1.48 11.12
C VAL A 178 12.08 1.15 12.59
N ARG A 179 11.08 1.30 13.42
CA ARG A 179 11.03 0.57 14.70
C ARG A 179 10.63 -0.86 14.39
N ASP A 180 11.61 -1.74 14.38
CA ASP A 180 11.70 -3.17 14.09
C ASP A 180 12.23 -3.50 12.69
N GLY A 181 13.56 -3.56 12.63
CA GLY A 181 14.32 -3.97 11.45
C GLY A 181 14.21 -5.44 11.16
N THR A 182 13.03 -5.90 10.75
CA THR A 182 12.89 -7.17 10.01
C THR A 182 11.45 -7.29 9.56
N ALA A 183 11.16 -6.78 8.37
CA ALA A 183 9.90 -7.04 7.71
C ALA A 183 9.73 -8.55 7.53
N ALA A 184 8.69 -9.13 8.13
CA ALA A 184 8.32 -10.48 7.83
C ALA A 184 7.82 -10.52 6.38
N GLN A 185 8.41 -11.42 5.56
CA GLN A 185 7.98 -11.66 4.20
C GLN A 185 6.66 -12.45 4.19
N ARG A 186 5.92 -12.34 3.13
CA ARG A 186 4.75 -13.18 2.91
C ARG A 186 5.21 -14.63 2.78
N PHE A 187 4.51 -15.53 3.46
CA PHE A 187 4.87 -16.96 3.37
C PHE A 187 4.48 -17.50 1.99
N PRO A 188 5.36 -18.19 1.28
CA PRO A 188 5.06 -18.78 -0.04
C PRO A 188 4.19 -20.02 0.12
N ALA A 189 2.90 -19.82 0.40
CA ALA A 189 1.96 -20.90 0.64
C ALA A 189 1.70 -21.70 -0.65
N SER A 190 1.75 -23.03 -0.54
CA SER A 190 1.53 -23.99 -1.63
C SER A 190 0.82 -25.28 -1.13
N GLY A 191 0.00 -25.15 -0.09
CA GLY A 191 -0.66 -26.29 0.54
C GLY A 191 0.24 -27.12 1.47
N GLN A 192 1.46 -26.65 1.73
CA GLN A 192 2.45 -27.38 2.52
C GLN A 192 2.14 -27.38 4.02
N VAL A 193 2.70 -28.36 4.68
CA VAL A 193 2.74 -28.47 6.15
C VAL A 193 4.14 -28.10 6.63
N VAL A 194 4.22 -27.15 7.56
CA VAL A 194 5.48 -26.71 8.13
C VAL A 194 5.37 -26.47 9.63
N VAL A 195 6.50 -26.54 10.32
CA VAL A 195 6.59 -26.16 11.73
C VAL A 195 6.87 -24.67 11.82
N ILE A 196 6.01 -23.94 12.51
CA ILE A 196 6.14 -22.50 12.70
C ILE A 196 6.34 -22.16 14.17
N ARG A 197 6.98 -21.00 14.43
CA ARG A 197 7.07 -20.37 15.74
C ARG A 197 6.54 -18.95 15.66
N PRO A 198 5.30 -18.70 16.13
CA PRO A 198 4.73 -17.35 16.17
C PRO A 198 5.52 -16.43 17.09
N TYR A 199 5.75 -15.17 16.66
CA TYR A 199 6.40 -14.16 17.48
C TYR A 199 5.63 -12.84 17.58
N VAL A 200 4.72 -12.54 16.67
CA VAL A 200 3.82 -11.38 16.71
C VAL A 200 2.44 -11.78 16.22
N LYS A 201 1.41 -11.37 16.97
CA LYS A 201 0.02 -11.40 16.54
C LYS A 201 -0.46 -9.96 16.38
N LYS A 202 -1.14 -9.66 15.29
CA LYS A 202 -1.82 -8.38 15.08
C LYS A 202 -3.27 -8.65 14.75
N LEU A 203 -4.15 -8.26 15.65
CA LEU A 203 -5.60 -8.31 15.43
C LEU A 203 -5.99 -7.43 14.24
N ARG A 204 -6.66 -8.01 13.28
CA ARG A 204 -7.41 -7.29 12.25
C ARG A 204 -8.87 -7.24 12.66
N LYS A 205 -9.48 -6.08 12.53
CA LYS A 205 -10.81 -5.79 13.08
C LYS A 205 -11.99 -6.54 12.46
N LYS A 206 -11.85 -7.39 11.42
CA LYS A 206 -13.06 -7.91 10.78
C LYS A 206 -13.17 -9.42 10.48
N ARG A 207 -12.14 -10.17 10.14
CA ARG A 207 -12.31 -11.63 9.87
C ARG A 207 -11.06 -12.50 10.02
N GLU A 208 -9.85 -11.94 9.97
CA GLU A 208 -8.61 -12.72 10.01
C GLU A 208 -7.53 -12.01 10.80
N GLU A 209 -6.73 -12.77 11.51
CA GLU A 209 -5.58 -12.26 12.24
C GLU A 209 -4.30 -12.54 11.47
N ARG A 210 -3.46 -11.53 11.36
CA ARG A 210 -2.12 -11.68 10.81
C ARG A 210 -1.17 -12.20 11.87
N ILE A 211 -0.52 -13.32 11.56
CA ILE A 211 0.45 -13.97 12.42
C ILE A 211 1.83 -13.87 11.77
N SER A 212 2.79 -13.32 12.50
CA SER A 212 4.20 -13.33 12.07
C SER A 212 4.95 -14.43 12.79
N PHE A 213 5.73 -15.20 12.03
CA PHE A 213 6.39 -16.42 12.52
C PHE A 213 7.73 -16.66 11.83
N ASN A 214 8.55 -17.52 12.46
CA ASN A 214 9.69 -18.17 11.81
C ASN A 214 9.28 -19.59 11.47
N VAL A 215 9.78 -20.14 10.37
CA VAL A 215 9.72 -21.55 10.06
C VAL A 215 10.84 -22.26 10.82
N PHE A 216 10.57 -23.42 11.36
CA PHE A 216 11.58 -24.26 11.98
C PHE A 216 11.87 -25.44 11.04
N ASP A 217 13.10 -25.54 10.60
CA ASP A 217 13.59 -26.69 9.83
C ASP A 217 14.00 -27.80 10.80
N GLU A 218 13.26 -28.89 10.76
CA GLU A 218 13.47 -30.03 11.64
C GLU A 218 14.73 -30.83 11.28
N VAL A 219 15.23 -30.73 10.05
CA VAL A 219 16.46 -31.40 9.59
C VAL A 219 17.69 -30.65 10.09
N THR A 220 17.73 -29.37 9.84
CA THR A 220 18.87 -28.51 10.22
C THR A 220 18.78 -28.00 11.66
N GLN A 221 17.66 -28.24 12.35
CA GLN A 221 17.37 -27.76 13.71
C GLN A 221 17.53 -26.25 13.84
N SER A 222 17.17 -25.51 12.78
CA SER A 222 17.35 -24.06 12.69
C SER A 222 16.07 -23.31 12.37
N TYR A 223 16.05 -22.02 12.72
CA TYR A 223 14.95 -21.11 12.37
C TYR A 223 15.26 -20.38 11.07
N GLU A 224 14.34 -20.49 10.14
CA GLU A 224 14.44 -19.86 8.84
C GLU A 224 13.45 -18.71 8.68
N GLY A 225 13.91 -17.64 8.04
CA GLY A 225 13.12 -16.53 7.58
C GLY A 225 12.32 -15.81 8.67
N LYS A 226 11.63 -14.80 8.23
CA LYS A 226 10.59 -14.09 8.99
C LYS A 226 9.42 -13.96 8.06
N PHE A 227 8.38 -14.70 8.33
CA PHE A 227 7.22 -14.80 7.48
C PHE A 227 5.97 -14.27 8.17
N PHE A 228 4.95 -14.01 7.37
CA PHE A 228 3.61 -13.81 7.87
C PHE A 228 2.59 -14.56 7.03
N ALA A 229 1.49 -14.90 7.67
CA ALA A 229 0.28 -15.43 7.07
C ALA A 229 -0.94 -14.96 7.87
N TYR A 230 -2.10 -15.30 7.39
CA TYR A 230 -3.37 -15.02 8.04
C TYR A 230 -3.96 -16.28 8.63
N ALA A 231 -4.79 -16.13 9.66
CA ALA A 231 -5.57 -17.22 10.24
C ALA A 231 -6.91 -16.69 10.73
N GLU A 232 -7.89 -17.55 10.84
CA GLU A 232 -9.13 -17.20 11.51
C GLU A 232 -8.88 -16.83 12.98
N PRO A 233 -9.69 -15.96 13.59
CA PRO A 233 -9.46 -15.48 14.95
C PRO A 233 -9.36 -16.59 15.99
N SER A 234 -10.16 -17.64 15.88
CA SER A 234 -10.15 -18.82 16.77
C SER A 234 -8.81 -19.56 16.70
N LEU A 235 -8.33 -19.82 15.47
CA LEU A 235 -7.06 -20.48 15.24
C LEU A 235 -5.88 -19.59 15.66
N ALA A 236 -5.95 -18.30 15.32
CA ALA A 236 -4.96 -17.33 15.75
C ALA A 236 -4.86 -17.21 17.29
N ALA A 237 -5.97 -17.30 18.01
CA ALA A 237 -5.98 -17.29 19.47
C ALA A 237 -5.23 -18.49 20.06
N ALA A 238 -5.32 -19.67 19.45
CA ALA A 238 -4.65 -20.88 19.87
C ALA A 238 -3.12 -20.88 19.64
N LEU A 239 -2.64 -20.10 18.66
CA LEU A 239 -1.22 -20.02 18.33
C LEU A 239 -0.47 -19.09 19.28
N HIS A 240 0.03 -19.56 20.40
CA HIS A 240 0.73 -18.76 21.39
C HIS A 240 2.16 -18.38 20.96
N ARG A 241 2.56 -17.16 21.31
CA ARG A 241 3.91 -16.63 21.01
C ARG A 241 4.99 -17.51 21.64
N GLY A 242 5.95 -17.91 20.82
CA GLY A 242 7.13 -18.62 21.28
C GLY A 242 7.00 -20.15 21.33
N ASN A 243 5.79 -20.70 21.22
CA ASN A 243 5.56 -22.12 21.08
C ASN A 243 5.74 -22.57 19.62
N GLY A 244 5.96 -23.85 19.41
CA GLY A 244 6.03 -24.45 18.08
C GLY A 244 4.72 -25.11 17.70
N TYR A 245 4.35 -24.98 16.44
CA TYR A 245 3.13 -25.58 15.89
C TYR A 245 3.40 -26.12 14.50
N ARG A 246 2.99 -27.36 14.25
CA ARG A 246 2.91 -27.90 12.89
C ARG A 246 1.57 -27.46 12.31
N VAL A 247 1.61 -26.70 11.24
CA VAL A 247 0.43 -26.09 10.61
C VAL A 247 0.36 -26.39 9.12
N ARG A 248 -0.86 -26.46 8.59
CA ARG A 248 -1.13 -26.57 7.15
C ARG A 248 -1.49 -25.20 6.59
N PHE A 249 -0.90 -24.87 5.46
CA PHE A 249 -1.23 -23.66 4.69
C PHE A 249 -2.19 -23.97 3.54
N ASN A 250 -2.89 -22.91 3.07
CA ASN A 250 -3.57 -22.95 1.78
C ASN A 250 -2.57 -22.99 0.61
N SER A 251 -3.07 -23.11 -0.62
CA SER A 251 -2.24 -23.12 -1.83
C SER A 251 -2.16 -21.75 -2.51
N ASP A 252 -2.50 -20.67 -1.81
CA ASP A 252 -2.46 -19.31 -2.34
C ASP A 252 -1.26 -18.52 -1.77
N PRO A 253 -0.16 -18.36 -2.55
CA PRO A 253 1.00 -17.61 -2.12
C PRO A 253 0.73 -16.10 -2.05
N GLN A 254 -0.31 -15.62 -2.71
CA GLN A 254 -0.72 -14.21 -2.69
C GLN A 254 -1.47 -13.88 -1.40
N PHE A 255 -2.23 -14.84 -0.88
CA PHE A 255 -2.94 -14.71 0.38
C PHE A 255 -2.73 -15.94 1.28
N PRO A 256 -1.52 -16.10 1.84
CA PRO A 256 -1.19 -17.26 2.63
C PRO A 256 -2.04 -17.32 3.90
N GLN A 257 -2.75 -18.42 4.07
CA GLN A 257 -3.58 -18.68 5.25
C GLN A 257 -3.11 -19.95 5.97
N ILE A 258 -3.06 -19.89 7.29
CA ILE A 258 -2.98 -21.07 8.15
C ILE A 258 -4.40 -21.63 8.27
N LEU A 259 -4.60 -22.83 7.75
CA LEU A 259 -5.91 -23.47 7.71
C LEU A 259 -6.20 -24.25 9.00
N GLU A 260 -5.18 -24.89 9.55
CA GLU A 260 -5.31 -25.73 10.75
C GLU A 260 -3.97 -25.91 11.47
N THR A 261 -4.05 -26.19 12.76
CA THR A 261 -2.93 -26.69 13.56
C THR A 261 -3.06 -28.20 13.68
N LEU A 262 -2.02 -28.92 13.28
CA LEU A 262 -1.99 -30.39 13.32
C LEU A 262 -1.50 -30.90 14.66
N GLU A 263 -0.45 -30.25 15.21
CA GLU A 263 0.12 -30.62 16.51
C GLU A 263 0.98 -29.49 17.10
N ASP A 264 1.18 -29.56 18.41
CA ASP A 264 2.14 -28.73 19.12
C ASP A 264 3.52 -29.38 19.03
N VAL A 265 4.56 -28.59 18.71
CA VAL A 265 5.93 -29.10 18.53
C VAL A 265 6.84 -28.45 19.56
N PRO A 266 7.54 -29.21 20.38
CA PRO A 266 8.53 -28.69 21.32
C PRO A 266 9.73 -28.12 20.52
N LEU A 267 9.98 -26.82 20.65
CA LEU A 267 11.06 -26.16 19.92
C LEU A 267 12.19 -25.68 20.84
N PRO A 268 13.44 -25.74 20.39
CA PRO A 268 14.56 -25.19 21.13
C PRO A 268 14.42 -23.69 21.28
N LYS A 269 14.83 -23.14 22.44
CA LYS A 269 14.86 -21.69 22.63
C LYS A 269 15.90 -21.09 21.67
N PRO A 270 15.57 -20.01 20.93
CA PRO A 270 16.55 -19.36 20.06
C PRO A 270 17.74 -18.88 20.89
N THR A 271 18.93 -19.30 20.49
CA THR A 271 20.18 -18.81 21.09
C THR A 271 20.30 -17.30 20.82
N ARG A 272 20.39 -16.50 21.88
CA ARG A 272 20.71 -15.06 21.74
C ARG A 272 22.10 -14.97 21.11
N LYS A 273 22.22 -14.45 19.89
CA LYS A 273 23.52 -14.03 19.36
C LYS A 273 24.13 -13.06 20.36
N LYS A 274 25.21 -13.43 21.04
CA LYS A 274 26.01 -12.53 21.85
C LYS A 274 26.41 -11.35 20.96
N LYS A 275 26.08 -10.12 21.39
CA LYS A 275 26.64 -8.93 20.76
C LYS A 275 28.15 -9.09 20.79
N MET A 276 28.79 -9.14 19.61
CA MET A 276 30.24 -8.99 19.55
C MET A 276 30.60 -7.63 20.17
N PRO A 277 31.62 -7.58 21.05
CA PRO A 277 32.10 -6.31 21.55
C PRO A 277 32.53 -5.47 20.34
N ALA A 278 32.26 -4.15 20.41
CA ALA A 278 32.77 -3.20 19.44
C ALA A 278 34.31 -3.32 19.44
N LYS A 279 34.87 -3.47 18.23
CA LYS A 279 36.32 -3.38 18.08
C LYS A 279 36.80 -1.99 18.58
N PRO A 280 37.94 -1.95 19.26
CA PRO A 280 38.55 -0.72 19.77
C PRO A 280 38.89 0.25 18.62
#